data_07bbc80448a65dced9805f96baa42343
#
_entry.id   07bbc80448a65dced9805f96baa42343
#
_cell.length_a   1.000
_cell.length_b   1.000
_cell.length_c   1.000
_cell.angle_alpha   90.00
_cell.angle_beta   90.00
_cell.angle_gamma   90.00
#
_symmetry.space_group_name_H-M   'P 1'
#
loop_
_entity.id
_entity.type
_entity.pdbx_description
1 polymer ?
#
loop_
_entity_poly.entity_id
_entity_poly.type
_entity_poly.pdbx_seq_one_letter_code
_entity_poly.pdbx_strand_id
1 'polypeptide(L)'
;ANAHGTLTGTLSKPFFHGDVSSKSIMINGEELTDIQCKLDSDGGIKNHLLGSFKQAPKGVLSAELDYNHEQKLLQGNIVAIYGNVRSILKMAKADYNVDGLAQGEIAINPHGPGSGIFVDVWVDDIAINDLKYEEMKFKGHLQDKVWYFDDVKLMETKDVTDKGIVAVGGKVDLANGKLELEAGAVDANPALVTAFMSDPVEVTGDLNMFVQLHGTLKDPEGNGSVEVKNGSVASIGFDDFTAMLSLANDNLKIEQAMLNKDIYKASAYGDVPLDL
;
A
#
# COMPACT_ATOMS: atom_id res chain seq x y z
N ALA A 1 -27.16 18.61 -7.21
CA ALA A 1 -26.11 18.76 -8.23
C ALA A 1 -26.51 19.81 -9.22
N ASN A 2 -25.58 20.62 -9.67
CA ASN A 2 -25.73 21.57 -10.76
C ASN A 2 -24.75 21.16 -11.86
N ALA A 3 -25.19 21.20 -13.10
CA ALA A 3 -24.33 20.97 -14.25
C ALA A 3 -24.63 22.06 -15.31
N HIS A 4 -23.57 22.65 -15.81
CA HIS A 4 -23.59 23.60 -16.90
C HIS A 4 -22.63 23.15 -17.97
N GLY A 5 -22.97 23.27 -19.22
CA GLY A 5 -22.06 22.88 -20.28
C GLY A 5 -22.50 23.42 -21.62
N THR A 6 -21.55 23.52 -22.53
CA THR A 6 -21.76 23.87 -23.94
C THR A 6 -21.28 22.70 -24.80
N LEU A 7 -22.07 22.37 -25.79
CA LEU A 7 -21.75 21.40 -26.83
C LEU A 7 -21.71 22.10 -28.16
N THR A 8 -20.58 22.04 -28.85
CA THR A 8 -20.39 22.66 -30.17
C THR A 8 -19.71 21.63 -31.11
N GLY A 9 -19.48 22.03 -32.36
CA GLY A 9 -18.85 21.15 -33.35
C GLY A 9 -19.88 20.31 -34.13
N THR A 10 -19.50 19.11 -34.54
CA THR A 10 -20.35 18.17 -35.30
C THR A 10 -20.61 16.90 -34.51
N LEU A 11 -21.58 16.09 -34.92
CA LEU A 11 -21.86 14.79 -34.25
C LEU A 11 -20.67 13.83 -34.29
N SER A 12 -19.78 13.95 -35.29
CA SER A 12 -18.58 13.14 -35.42
C SER A 12 -17.38 13.72 -34.67
N LYS A 13 -17.39 15.00 -34.32
CA LYS A 13 -16.37 15.71 -33.57
C LYS A 13 -17.00 16.71 -32.60
N PRO A 14 -17.57 16.25 -31.51
CA PRO A 14 -18.24 17.14 -30.56
C PRO A 14 -17.18 17.80 -29.66
N PHE A 15 -17.24 19.11 -29.53
CA PHE A 15 -16.50 19.86 -28.50
C PHE A 15 -17.45 20.05 -27.32
N PHE A 16 -17.03 19.52 -26.19
CA PHE A 16 -17.76 19.65 -24.94
C PHE A 16 -16.93 20.46 -23.95
N HIS A 17 -17.58 21.41 -23.30
CA HIS A 17 -17.04 22.13 -22.16
C HIS A 17 -18.11 22.17 -21.08
N GLY A 18 -17.83 21.66 -19.90
CA GLY A 18 -18.82 21.59 -18.85
C GLY A 18 -18.25 21.56 -17.45
N ASP A 19 -19.04 22.16 -16.57
CA ASP A 19 -18.78 22.19 -15.15
C ASP A 19 -19.89 21.44 -14.41
N VAL A 20 -19.52 20.60 -13.47
CA VAL A 20 -20.42 19.90 -12.58
C VAL A 20 -20.06 20.25 -11.15
N SER A 21 -21.04 20.66 -10.36
CA SER A 21 -20.86 20.86 -8.93
C SER A 21 -21.97 20.20 -8.13
N SER A 22 -21.63 19.66 -6.98
CA SER A 22 -22.59 19.10 -6.04
C SER A 22 -22.16 19.37 -4.60
N LYS A 23 -23.16 19.64 -3.75
CA LYS A 23 -22.90 19.75 -2.32
C LYS A 23 -22.45 18.41 -1.73
N SER A 24 -23.07 17.33 -2.15
CA SER A 24 -22.66 15.98 -1.79
C SER A 24 -23.11 14.94 -2.82
N ILE A 25 -22.38 13.82 -2.86
CA ILE A 25 -22.74 12.58 -3.56
C ILE A 25 -22.37 11.40 -2.67
N MET A 26 -23.03 10.27 -2.89
CA MET A 26 -22.70 9.01 -2.24
C MET A 26 -22.02 8.07 -3.24
N ILE A 27 -20.85 7.55 -2.89
CA ILE A 27 -20.13 6.53 -3.67
C ILE A 27 -19.82 5.33 -2.77
N ASN A 28 -20.43 4.19 -3.06
CA ASN A 28 -20.24 2.95 -2.28
C ASN A 28 -20.43 3.13 -0.76
N GLY A 29 -21.40 3.99 -0.36
CA GLY A 29 -21.72 4.26 1.04
C GLY A 29 -20.89 5.38 1.69
N GLU A 30 -19.92 5.95 0.99
CA GLU A 30 -19.13 7.09 1.45
C GLU A 30 -19.69 8.42 0.92
N GLU A 31 -19.88 9.38 1.81
CA GLU A 31 -20.33 10.73 1.44
C GLU A 31 -19.12 11.60 1.07
N LEU A 32 -19.16 12.12 -0.16
CA LEU A 32 -18.22 13.12 -0.64
C LEU A 32 -18.94 14.46 -0.72
N THR A 33 -18.26 15.53 -0.32
CA THR A 33 -18.83 16.87 -0.27
C THR A 33 -18.05 17.86 -1.12
N ASP A 34 -18.63 19.02 -1.39
CA ASP A 34 -18.03 20.11 -2.16
C ASP A 34 -17.40 19.64 -3.49
N ILE A 35 -18.13 18.80 -4.22
CA ILE A 35 -17.67 18.28 -5.50
C ILE A 35 -17.64 19.39 -6.53
N GLN A 36 -16.50 19.54 -7.18
CA GLN A 36 -16.27 20.38 -8.34
C GLN A 36 -15.59 19.55 -9.41
N CYS A 37 -16.12 19.58 -10.62
CA CYS A 37 -15.55 18.87 -11.74
C CYS A 37 -15.71 19.70 -13.01
N LYS A 38 -14.64 19.87 -13.74
CA LYS A 38 -14.60 20.50 -15.04
C LYS A 38 -14.15 19.49 -16.08
N LEU A 39 -14.89 19.37 -17.16
CA LEU A 39 -14.58 18.48 -18.26
C LEU A 39 -14.54 19.26 -19.56
N ASP A 40 -13.40 19.21 -20.22
CA ASP A 40 -13.17 19.77 -21.55
C ASP A 40 -12.89 18.64 -22.54
N SER A 41 -13.52 18.65 -23.71
CA SER A 41 -13.28 17.71 -24.80
C SER A 41 -13.06 18.45 -26.11
N ASP A 42 -12.00 18.12 -26.84
CA ASP A 42 -11.60 18.77 -28.10
C ASP A 42 -12.01 17.97 -29.34
N GLY A 43 -13.30 17.75 -29.50
CA GLY A 43 -13.81 17.05 -30.70
C GLY A 43 -13.53 15.55 -30.71
N GLY A 44 -13.35 14.94 -29.52
CA GLY A 44 -13.23 13.50 -29.34
C GLY A 44 -11.81 12.94 -29.43
N ILE A 45 -10.78 13.79 -29.52
CA ILE A 45 -9.37 13.36 -29.50
C ILE A 45 -8.83 13.37 -28.08
N LYS A 46 -9.05 14.45 -27.35
CA LYS A 46 -8.58 14.61 -25.98
C LYS A 46 -9.72 15.03 -25.06
N ASN A 47 -9.71 14.48 -23.86
CA ASN A 47 -10.51 14.95 -22.75
C ASN A 47 -9.59 15.42 -21.63
N HIS A 48 -9.88 16.58 -21.08
CA HIS A 48 -9.23 17.12 -19.89
C HIS A 48 -10.24 17.16 -18.76
N LEU A 49 -9.90 16.52 -17.65
CA LEU A 49 -10.68 16.46 -16.41
C LEU A 49 -9.92 17.16 -15.30
N LEU A 50 -10.53 18.18 -14.72
CA LEU A 50 -10.08 18.79 -13.47
C LEU A 50 -11.18 18.58 -12.43
N GLY A 51 -10.87 17.87 -11.34
CA GLY A 51 -11.85 17.55 -10.33
C GLY A 51 -11.31 17.65 -8.91
N SER A 52 -12.18 17.99 -7.97
CA SER A 52 -11.88 17.94 -6.55
C SER A 52 -13.13 17.64 -5.72
N PHE A 53 -12.92 17.04 -4.57
CA PHE A 53 -13.96 16.81 -3.57
C PHE A 53 -13.37 16.73 -2.18
N LYS A 54 -14.21 16.91 -1.18
CA LYS A 54 -13.85 16.78 0.23
C LYS A 54 -14.40 15.49 0.80
N GLN A 55 -13.63 14.92 1.73
CA GLN A 55 -14.00 13.79 2.57
C GLN A 55 -14.01 14.21 4.05
N ALA A 56 -14.91 13.63 4.84
CA ALA A 56 -14.88 13.80 6.29
C ALA A 56 -13.60 13.18 6.89
N PRO A 57 -13.01 13.78 7.96
CA PRO A 57 -13.41 15.06 8.57
C PRO A 57 -12.78 16.29 7.89
N LYS A 58 -11.68 16.17 7.14
CA LYS A 58 -10.95 17.31 6.56
C LYS A 58 -10.22 16.99 5.24
N GLY A 59 -10.43 15.79 4.72
CA GLY A 59 -9.72 15.33 3.51
C GLY A 59 -10.13 16.09 2.25
N VAL A 60 -9.16 16.34 1.38
CA VAL A 60 -9.37 16.85 0.03
C VAL A 60 -8.68 15.90 -0.95
N LEU A 61 -9.40 15.47 -1.97
CA LEU A 61 -8.82 14.80 -3.11
C LEU A 61 -9.04 15.65 -4.35
N SER A 62 -8.01 15.74 -5.18
CA SER A 62 -8.08 16.44 -6.47
C SER A 62 -7.41 15.60 -7.54
N ALA A 63 -7.87 15.79 -8.78
CA ALA A 63 -7.29 15.13 -9.94
C ALA A 63 -7.27 16.09 -11.11
N GLU A 64 -6.16 16.09 -11.85
CA GLU A 64 -6.03 16.72 -13.15
C GLU A 64 -5.57 15.66 -14.13
N LEU A 65 -6.43 15.27 -15.06
CA LEU A 65 -6.23 14.13 -15.95
C LEU A 65 -6.52 14.49 -17.39
N ASP A 66 -5.62 14.11 -18.27
CA ASP A 66 -5.80 14.18 -19.72
C ASP A 66 -5.92 12.77 -20.29
N TYR A 67 -6.95 12.54 -21.09
CA TYR A 67 -7.10 11.28 -21.82
C TYR A 67 -7.09 11.51 -23.33
N ASN A 68 -6.16 10.88 -24.02
CA ASN A 68 -6.09 10.89 -25.48
C ASN A 68 -6.76 9.63 -26.04
N HIS A 69 -7.87 9.79 -26.77
CA HIS A 69 -8.67 8.69 -27.34
C HIS A 69 -7.96 7.94 -28.46
N GLU A 70 -7.19 8.64 -29.31
CA GLU A 70 -6.48 8.01 -30.44
C GLU A 70 -5.35 7.14 -29.96
N GLN A 71 -4.61 7.63 -28.99
CA GLN A 71 -3.46 6.91 -28.41
C GLN A 71 -3.85 5.99 -27.25
N LYS A 72 -5.08 6.12 -26.72
CA LYS A 72 -5.57 5.42 -25.51
C LYS A 72 -4.66 5.66 -24.31
N LEU A 73 -4.21 6.88 -24.13
CA LEU A 73 -3.27 7.27 -23.10
C LEU A 73 -3.92 8.19 -22.08
N LEU A 74 -3.68 7.89 -20.83
CA LEU A 74 -4.02 8.71 -19.67
C LEU A 74 -2.75 9.32 -19.11
N GLN A 75 -2.78 10.62 -18.81
CA GLN A 75 -1.71 11.33 -18.09
C GLN A 75 -2.30 12.30 -17.08
N GLY A 76 -1.52 12.69 -16.09
CA GLY A 76 -1.90 13.69 -15.10
C GLY A 76 -1.58 13.28 -13.69
N ASN A 77 -2.19 13.96 -12.73
CA ASN A 77 -1.90 13.82 -11.31
C ASN A 77 -3.17 13.64 -10.50
N ILE A 78 -3.06 12.86 -9.43
CA ILE A 78 -4.06 12.73 -8.37
C ILE A 78 -3.37 13.10 -7.07
N VAL A 79 -3.93 14.05 -6.32
CA VAL A 79 -3.37 14.54 -5.05
C VAL A 79 -4.35 14.29 -3.93
N ALA A 80 -3.85 13.78 -2.82
CA ALA A 80 -4.57 13.65 -1.56
C ALA A 80 -3.97 14.57 -0.51
N ILE A 81 -4.82 15.28 0.23
CA ILE A 81 -4.45 16.08 1.41
C ILE A 81 -5.36 15.63 2.54
N TYR A 82 -4.82 14.92 3.52
CA TYR A 82 -5.57 14.28 4.61
C TYR A 82 -6.74 13.40 4.13
N GLY A 83 -6.55 12.73 2.96
CA GLY A 83 -7.55 11.81 2.41
C GLY A 83 -7.77 10.63 3.37
N ASN A 84 -9.03 10.33 3.70
CA ASN A 84 -9.37 9.21 4.57
C ASN A 84 -9.14 7.89 3.82
N VAL A 85 -8.16 7.09 4.25
CA VAL A 85 -7.77 5.84 3.60
C VAL A 85 -8.92 4.84 3.56
N ARG A 86 -9.65 4.65 4.66
CA ARG A 86 -10.78 3.73 4.73
C ARG A 86 -11.87 4.10 3.71
N SER A 87 -12.20 5.39 3.60
CA SER A 87 -13.15 5.87 2.60
C SER A 87 -12.65 5.65 1.17
N ILE A 88 -11.36 5.88 0.91
CA ILE A 88 -10.75 5.64 -0.42
C ILE A 88 -10.86 4.15 -0.78
N LEU A 89 -10.50 3.26 0.14
CA LEU A 89 -10.59 1.81 -0.06
C LEU A 89 -12.03 1.36 -0.33
N LYS A 90 -13.01 1.85 0.46
CA LYS A 90 -14.44 1.55 0.23
C LYS A 90 -14.93 2.04 -1.14
N MET A 91 -14.54 3.27 -1.54
CA MET A 91 -14.87 3.77 -2.88
C MET A 91 -14.30 2.88 -3.99
N ALA A 92 -13.09 2.35 -3.79
CA ALA A 92 -12.44 1.41 -4.69
C ALA A 92 -12.99 -0.04 -4.59
N LYS A 93 -13.92 -0.32 -3.68
CA LYS A 93 -14.43 -1.67 -3.34
C LYS A 93 -13.33 -2.62 -2.88
N ALA A 94 -12.31 -2.08 -2.24
CA ALA A 94 -11.23 -2.84 -1.62
C ALA A 94 -11.58 -3.10 -0.15
N ASP A 95 -11.63 -4.37 0.23
CA ASP A 95 -12.02 -4.79 1.59
C ASP A 95 -10.77 -5.06 2.44
N TYR A 96 -10.09 -3.98 2.78
CA TYR A 96 -8.95 -4.01 3.71
C TYR A 96 -9.27 -3.20 4.96
N ASN A 97 -8.96 -3.75 6.13
CA ASN A 97 -9.11 -3.05 7.40
C ASN A 97 -7.91 -2.13 7.67
N VAL A 98 -7.85 -1.05 6.89
CA VAL A 98 -6.81 -0.03 7.02
C VAL A 98 -7.47 1.34 7.21
N ASP A 99 -6.97 2.11 8.15
CA ASP A 99 -7.42 3.47 8.45
C ASP A 99 -6.22 4.42 8.46
N GLY A 100 -6.44 5.72 8.38
CA GLY A 100 -5.42 6.75 8.42
C GLY A 100 -5.73 7.92 7.52
N LEU A 101 -4.84 8.91 7.53
CA LEU A 101 -4.96 10.13 6.75
C LEU A 101 -3.85 10.22 5.70
N ALA A 102 -4.18 9.97 4.45
CA ALA A 102 -3.22 9.97 3.34
C ALA A 102 -2.92 11.39 2.85
N GLN A 103 -1.66 11.62 2.57
CA GLN A 103 -1.16 12.83 1.89
C GLN A 103 -0.17 12.39 0.82
N GLY A 104 -0.18 13.07 -0.33
CA GLY A 104 0.76 12.77 -1.40
C GLY A 104 0.14 12.82 -2.78
N GLU A 105 0.86 12.26 -3.73
CA GLU A 105 0.57 12.37 -5.14
C GLU A 105 0.74 11.03 -5.87
N ILE A 106 -0.13 10.82 -6.86
CA ILE A 106 0.03 9.79 -7.89
C ILE A 106 0.18 10.51 -9.23
N ALA A 107 1.34 10.41 -9.84
CA ALA A 107 1.61 10.97 -11.15
C ALA A 107 1.55 9.88 -12.24
N ILE A 108 0.82 10.12 -13.30
CA ILE A 108 0.68 9.23 -14.46
C ILE A 108 1.37 9.89 -15.64
N ASN A 109 2.50 9.31 -16.08
CA ASN A 109 3.29 9.80 -17.19
C ASN A 109 3.44 8.72 -18.29
N PRO A 110 2.67 8.77 -19.39
CA PRO A 110 2.64 7.70 -20.37
C PRO A 110 3.80 7.69 -21.35
N HIS A 111 4.63 8.76 -21.41
CA HIS A 111 5.63 8.94 -22.46
C HIS A 111 6.99 9.42 -21.96
N GLY A 112 8.05 9.02 -22.67
CA GLY A 112 9.41 9.52 -22.53
C GLY A 112 10.23 8.82 -21.44
N PRO A 113 11.44 9.33 -21.18
CA PRO A 113 12.24 8.86 -20.05
C PRO A 113 11.47 9.07 -18.75
N GLY A 114 11.25 8.00 -17.98
CA GLY A 114 10.43 8.04 -16.78
C GLY A 114 8.92 7.91 -17.05
N SER A 115 8.51 7.26 -18.17
CA SER A 115 7.11 6.86 -18.36
C SER A 115 6.70 5.83 -17.31
N GLY A 116 5.49 5.97 -16.77
CA GLY A 116 4.97 5.06 -15.74
C GLY A 116 3.90 5.71 -14.85
N ILE A 117 3.57 5.00 -13.78
CA ILE A 117 2.75 5.54 -12.69
C ILE A 117 3.67 5.67 -11.47
N PHE A 118 3.79 6.85 -10.93
CA PHE A 118 4.61 7.15 -9.77
C PHE A 118 3.72 7.46 -8.58
N VAL A 119 4.01 6.86 -7.45
CA VAL A 119 3.28 7.05 -6.20
C VAL A 119 4.26 7.54 -5.15
N ASP A 120 3.94 8.67 -4.51
CA ASP A 120 4.65 9.20 -3.36
C ASP A 120 3.61 9.65 -2.34
N VAL A 121 3.30 8.77 -1.39
CA VAL A 121 2.22 8.93 -0.42
C VAL A 121 2.73 8.57 0.96
N TRP A 122 2.35 9.36 1.95
CA TRP A 122 2.46 9.02 3.36
C TRP A 122 1.09 9.02 4.02
N VAL A 123 0.93 8.21 5.04
CA VAL A 123 -0.31 8.06 5.78
C VAL A 123 0.00 8.30 7.26
N ASP A 124 -0.61 9.33 7.81
CA ASP A 124 -0.54 9.64 9.24
C ASP A 124 -1.57 8.82 10.02
N ASP A 125 -1.25 8.48 11.28
CA ASP A 125 -2.13 7.77 12.21
C ASP A 125 -2.70 6.48 11.59
N ILE A 126 -1.83 5.70 10.93
CA ILE A 126 -2.26 4.49 10.23
C ILE A 126 -2.61 3.38 11.22
N ALA A 127 -3.77 2.76 11.02
CA ALA A 127 -4.15 1.52 11.68
C ALA A 127 -4.32 0.41 10.65
N ILE A 128 -3.68 -0.73 10.90
CA ILE A 128 -3.78 -1.96 10.09
C ILE A 128 -4.36 -3.03 11.01
N ASN A 129 -5.59 -3.47 10.74
CA ASN A 129 -6.36 -4.24 11.70
C ASN A 129 -6.47 -3.47 13.04
N ASP A 130 -5.95 -4.04 14.13
CA ASP A 130 -5.97 -3.40 15.46
C ASP A 130 -4.63 -2.76 15.84
N LEU A 131 -3.62 -2.85 14.97
CA LEU A 131 -2.29 -2.29 15.20
C LEU A 131 -2.21 -0.85 14.72
N LYS A 132 -1.64 0.01 15.54
CA LYS A 132 -1.51 1.44 15.27
C LYS A 132 -0.04 1.80 15.06
N TYR A 133 0.20 2.61 14.04
CA TYR A 133 1.49 3.18 13.70
C TYR A 133 1.31 4.68 13.48
N GLU A 134 2.35 5.46 13.76
CA GLU A 134 2.28 6.90 13.58
C GLU A 134 2.37 7.31 12.11
N GLU A 135 3.12 6.54 11.30
CA GLU A 135 3.27 6.87 9.88
C GLU A 135 3.55 5.63 9.03
N MET A 136 2.97 5.63 7.84
CA MET A 136 3.41 4.80 6.73
C MET A 136 3.87 5.69 5.58
N LYS A 137 5.04 5.41 5.03
CA LYS A 137 5.51 5.99 3.78
C LYS A 137 5.44 4.96 2.68
N PHE A 138 4.90 5.34 1.54
CA PHE A 138 4.86 4.51 0.35
C PHE A 138 5.36 5.31 -0.84
N LYS A 139 6.54 4.95 -1.32
CA LYS A 139 7.09 5.46 -2.57
C LYS A 139 7.38 4.30 -3.49
N GLY A 140 6.88 4.39 -4.72
CA GLY A 140 7.07 3.35 -5.71
C GLY A 140 6.62 3.79 -7.08
N HIS A 141 6.93 2.98 -8.08
CA HIS A 141 6.50 3.26 -9.45
C HIS A 141 6.21 1.99 -10.24
N LEU A 142 5.30 2.12 -11.18
CA LEU A 142 4.99 1.10 -12.19
C LEU A 142 5.57 1.54 -13.53
N GLN A 143 6.53 0.79 -14.04
CA GLN A 143 7.12 1.01 -15.36
C GLN A 143 7.24 -0.31 -16.11
N ASP A 144 6.89 -0.34 -17.39
CA ASP A 144 6.97 -1.52 -18.25
C ASP A 144 6.32 -2.80 -17.65
N LYS A 145 5.19 -2.62 -16.93
CA LYS A 145 4.48 -3.64 -16.14
C LYS A 145 5.26 -4.19 -14.95
N VAL A 146 6.37 -3.58 -14.57
CA VAL A 146 7.09 -3.90 -13.35
C VAL A 146 6.78 -2.86 -12.30
N TRP A 147 6.29 -3.32 -11.15
CA TRP A 147 6.10 -2.49 -9.98
C TRP A 147 7.37 -2.47 -9.15
N TYR A 148 7.89 -1.30 -8.84
CA TYR A 148 9.06 -1.07 -7.99
C TYR A 148 8.62 -0.48 -6.66
N PHE A 149 9.12 -1.01 -5.56
CA PHE A 149 8.97 -0.51 -4.19
C PHE A 149 10.24 0.27 -3.84
N ASP A 150 10.22 1.60 -4.02
CA ASP A 150 11.42 2.43 -3.91
C ASP A 150 11.75 2.80 -2.46
N ASP A 151 10.73 3.13 -1.66
CA ASP A 151 10.86 3.45 -0.22
C ASP A 151 9.51 3.21 0.46
N VAL A 152 9.33 2.01 0.99
CA VAL A 152 8.12 1.63 1.72
C VAL A 152 8.50 1.38 3.17
N LYS A 153 7.91 2.15 4.08
CA LYS A 153 8.18 2.06 5.53
C LYS A 153 6.90 2.18 6.32
N LEU A 154 6.86 1.45 7.41
CA LEU A 154 5.84 1.55 8.45
C LEU A 154 6.56 1.85 9.76
N MET A 155 6.17 2.93 10.45
CA MET A 155 6.86 3.45 11.62
C MET A 155 5.93 3.50 12.82
N GLU A 156 6.33 2.91 13.92
CA GLU A 156 5.58 2.94 15.19
C GLU A 156 5.62 4.31 15.82
N THR A 157 6.72 5.04 15.64
CA THR A 157 6.89 6.42 16.12
C THR A 157 7.73 7.24 15.14
N LYS A 158 7.38 8.52 14.98
CA LYS A 158 8.12 9.46 14.13
C LYS A 158 9.39 10.01 14.80
N ASP A 159 9.42 10.00 16.12
CA ASP A 159 10.49 10.61 16.89
C ASP A 159 11.74 9.72 16.98
N VAL A 160 11.62 8.44 16.66
CA VAL A 160 12.70 7.46 16.72
C VAL A 160 12.92 6.88 15.32
N THR A 161 13.99 7.29 14.67
CA THR A 161 14.26 6.95 13.25
C THR A 161 14.93 5.60 13.04
N ASP A 162 15.30 4.90 14.09
CA ASP A 162 16.07 3.65 14.06
C ASP A 162 15.40 2.47 14.80
N LYS A 163 14.17 2.65 15.29
CA LYS A 163 13.40 1.63 16.01
C LYS A 163 11.94 1.64 15.62
N GLY A 164 11.28 0.50 15.80
CA GLY A 164 9.86 0.38 15.47
C GLY A 164 9.59 0.55 13.98
N ILE A 165 10.53 0.12 13.12
CA ILE A 165 10.45 0.31 11.67
C ILE A 165 10.30 -1.04 10.99
N VAL A 166 9.34 -1.10 10.07
CA VAL A 166 9.26 -2.16 9.06
C VAL A 166 9.45 -1.53 7.68
N ALA A 167 10.36 -2.08 6.89
CA ALA A 167 10.66 -1.58 5.55
C ALA A 167 10.54 -2.70 4.51
N VAL A 168 10.07 -2.33 3.31
CA VAL A 168 9.97 -3.24 2.17
C VAL A 168 10.57 -2.56 0.95
N GLY A 169 11.38 -3.30 0.18
CA GLY A 169 11.94 -2.86 -1.08
C GLY A 169 11.91 -3.97 -2.13
N GLY A 170 12.18 -3.60 -3.39
CA GLY A 170 12.27 -4.57 -4.47
C GLY A 170 11.30 -4.33 -5.62
N LYS A 171 10.90 -5.39 -6.30
CA LYS A 171 10.04 -5.29 -7.50
C LYS A 171 9.17 -6.53 -7.74
N VAL A 172 8.07 -6.32 -8.47
CA VAL A 172 7.16 -7.37 -8.95
C VAL A 172 6.84 -7.12 -10.43
N ASP A 173 7.12 -8.07 -11.29
CA ASP A 173 6.73 -8.05 -12.71
C ASP A 173 5.28 -8.57 -12.83
N LEU A 174 4.36 -7.65 -13.13
CA LEU A 174 2.93 -7.93 -13.26
C LEU A 174 2.58 -8.75 -14.52
N ALA A 175 3.50 -8.87 -15.49
CA ALA A 175 3.24 -9.63 -16.71
C ALA A 175 3.43 -11.13 -16.52
N ASN A 176 4.37 -11.54 -15.69
CA ASN A 176 4.73 -12.94 -15.47
C ASN A 176 4.70 -13.36 -13.98
N GLY A 177 4.41 -12.42 -13.08
CA GLY A 177 4.34 -12.64 -11.64
C GLY A 177 5.69 -12.82 -10.96
N LYS A 178 6.81 -12.58 -11.63
CA LYS A 178 8.14 -12.66 -10.98
C LYS A 178 8.29 -11.60 -9.92
N LEU A 179 8.89 -11.98 -8.81
CA LEU A 179 9.16 -11.08 -7.69
C LEU A 179 10.63 -11.16 -7.25
N GLU A 180 11.11 -10.04 -6.77
CA GLU A 180 12.37 -9.88 -6.06
C GLU A 180 12.09 -8.87 -4.95
N LEU A 181 11.87 -9.32 -3.71
CA LEU A 181 11.48 -8.48 -2.59
C LEU A 181 12.42 -8.68 -1.41
N GLU A 182 12.68 -7.60 -0.69
CA GLU A 182 13.37 -7.60 0.59
C GLU A 182 12.48 -6.91 1.63
N ALA A 183 12.37 -7.49 2.81
CA ALA A 183 11.68 -6.89 3.93
C ALA A 183 12.56 -6.96 5.17
N GLY A 184 12.54 -5.90 5.96
CA GLY A 184 13.26 -5.80 7.21
C GLY A 184 12.43 -5.17 8.30
N ALA A 185 12.70 -5.55 9.53
CA ALA A 185 12.14 -4.93 10.72
C ALA A 185 13.26 -4.67 11.73
N VAL A 186 13.19 -3.53 12.43
CA VAL A 186 14.14 -3.15 13.48
C VAL A 186 13.36 -2.73 14.71
N ASP A 187 13.53 -3.51 15.79
CA ASP A 187 12.84 -3.33 17.08
C ASP A 187 11.34 -3.06 16.93
N ALA A 188 10.70 -3.71 15.95
CA ALA A 188 9.29 -3.53 15.61
C ALA A 188 8.38 -4.45 16.46
N ASN A 189 7.10 -4.13 16.51
CA ASN A 189 6.11 -4.94 17.20
C ASN A 189 5.86 -6.27 16.44
N PRO A 190 6.17 -7.44 17.02
CA PRO A 190 5.96 -8.72 16.35
C PRO A 190 4.50 -9.06 16.09
N ALA A 191 3.55 -8.40 16.74
CA ALA A 191 2.12 -8.56 16.49
C ALA A 191 1.75 -8.24 15.03
N LEU A 192 2.54 -7.46 14.30
CA LEU A 192 2.35 -7.22 12.87
C LEU A 192 2.37 -8.53 12.07
N VAL A 193 3.28 -9.43 12.40
CA VAL A 193 3.39 -10.73 11.70
C VAL A 193 2.16 -11.60 11.96
N THR A 194 1.67 -11.63 13.21
CA THR A 194 0.52 -12.45 13.59
C THR A 194 -0.83 -11.85 13.23
N ALA A 195 -0.91 -10.54 12.99
CA ALA A 195 -2.15 -9.85 12.61
C ALA A 195 -2.77 -10.32 11.27
N PHE A 196 -1.99 -10.99 10.43
CA PHE A 196 -2.44 -11.56 9.15
C PHE A 196 -2.70 -13.07 9.22
N MET A 197 -2.53 -13.70 10.38
CA MET A 197 -2.83 -15.11 10.59
C MET A 197 -4.33 -15.32 10.83
N SER A 198 -4.86 -16.47 10.39
CA SER A 198 -6.28 -16.82 10.62
C SER A 198 -6.63 -16.92 12.10
N ASP A 199 -5.68 -17.41 12.91
CA ASP A 199 -5.75 -17.49 14.37
C ASP A 199 -4.57 -16.70 14.95
N PRO A 200 -4.72 -15.38 15.16
CA PRO A 200 -3.63 -14.55 15.65
C PRO A 200 -3.23 -14.96 17.07
N VAL A 201 -1.97 -15.23 17.26
CA VAL A 201 -1.38 -15.50 18.57
C VAL A 201 -0.86 -14.19 19.14
N GLU A 202 -1.14 -13.93 20.41
CA GLU A 202 -0.59 -12.77 21.11
C GLU A 202 0.93 -12.95 21.25
N VAL A 203 1.68 -12.05 20.59
CA VAL A 203 3.15 -12.00 20.62
C VAL A 203 3.57 -10.59 21.01
N THR A 204 4.52 -10.49 21.94
CA THR A 204 5.12 -9.23 22.35
C THR A 204 6.65 -9.31 22.24
N GLY A 205 7.33 -8.16 22.33
CA GLY A 205 8.78 -8.06 22.32
C GLY A 205 9.29 -7.12 21.23
N ASP A 206 10.60 -7.09 21.03
CA ASP A 206 11.30 -6.27 20.05
C ASP A 206 11.70 -7.17 18.87
N LEU A 207 10.99 -7.03 17.73
CA LEU A 207 11.21 -7.83 16.52
C LEU A 207 12.32 -7.22 15.66
N ASN A 208 13.35 -8.01 15.39
CA ASN A 208 14.30 -7.78 14.31
C ASN A 208 14.17 -8.88 13.27
N MET A 209 13.96 -8.49 12.01
CA MET A 209 13.70 -9.44 10.93
C MET A 209 14.38 -8.98 9.64
N PHE A 210 14.84 -9.95 8.87
CA PHE A 210 15.24 -9.75 7.48
C PHE A 210 14.75 -10.93 6.65
N VAL A 211 14.08 -10.63 5.52
CA VAL A 211 13.52 -11.61 4.61
C VAL A 211 13.85 -11.21 3.18
N GLN A 212 14.29 -12.16 2.38
CA GLN A 212 14.44 -12.02 0.93
C GLN A 212 13.56 -13.04 0.23
N LEU A 213 12.75 -12.54 -0.71
CA LEU A 213 11.85 -13.35 -1.54
C LEU A 213 12.19 -13.18 -3.01
N HIS A 214 12.16 -14.28 -3.76
CA HIS A 214 12.32 -14.33 -5.20
C HIS A 214 11.40 -15.40 -5.80
N GLY A 215 11.48 -15.65 -7.10
CA GLY A 215 10.60 -16.60 -7.76
C GLY A 215 9.38 -15.96 -8.37
N THR A 216 8.19 -16.46 -8.09
CA THR A 216 6.92 -15.90 -8.60
C THR A 216 5.89 -15.73 -7.48
N LEU A 217 4.85 -14.91 -7.73
CA LEU A 217 3.71 -14.75 -6.79
C LEU A 217 2.97 -16.07 -6.49
N LYS A 218 3.07 -17.07 -7.37
CA LYS A 218 2.44 -18.39 -7.19
C LYS A 218 3.36 -19.41 -6.57
N ASP A 219 4.65 -19.23 -6.71
CA ASP A 219 5.68 -20.13 -6.20
C ASP A 219 6.84 -19.24 -5.71
N PRO A 220 6.66 -18.61 -4.53
CA PRO A 220 7.68 -17.79 -3.91
C PRO A 220 8.75 -18.65 -3.26
N GLU A 221 9.99 -18.26 -3.47
CA GLU A 221 11.16 -18.84 -2.82
C GLU A 221 11.85 -17.77 -1.99
N GLY A 222 12.54 -18.15 -0.93
CA GLY A 222 13.27 -17.17 -0.15
C GLY A 222 13.92 -17.70 1.11
N ASN A 223 14.52 -16.78 1.82
CA ASN A 223 15.12 -17.05 3.12
C ASN A 223 14.90 -15.85 4.05
N GLY A 224 15.02 -16.10 5.33
CA GLY A 224 14.87 -15.06 6.32
C GLY A 224 15.48 -15.43 7.67
N SER A 225 15.71 -14.40 8.45
CA SER A 225 16.08 -14.51 9.85
C SER A 225 15.12 -13.66 10.70
N VAL A 226 14.79 -14.17 11.86
CA VAL A 226 13.91 -13.51 12.84
C VAL A 226 14.62 -13.57 14.19
N GLU A 227 14.62 -12.44 14.90
CA GLU A 227 15.03 -12.34 16.29
C GLU A 227 13.94 -11.56 17.04
N VAL A 228 13.47 -12.08 18.17
CA VAL A 228 12.56 -11.37 19.07
C VAL A 228 13.21 -11.34 20.46
N LYS A 229 13.41 -10.14 21.00
CA LYS A 229 13.96 -9.93 22.34
C LYS A 229 12.88 -9.54 23.33
N ASN A 230 13.10 -9.89 24.61
CA ASN A 230 12.23 -9.53 25.72
C ASN A 230 10.76 -9.86 25.43
N GLY A 231 10.50 -11.02 24.82
CA GLY A 231 9.22 -11.35 24.23
C GLY A 231 8.33 -12.24 25.07
N SER A 232 7.09 -12.38 24.61
CA SER A 232 6.18 -13.43 25.07
C SER A 232 5.35 -13.98 23.92
N VAL A 233 4.97 -15.24 24.01
CA VAL A 233 3.97 -15.89 23.14
C VAL A 233 2.91 -16.51 24.03
N ALA A 234 1.64 -16.16 23.81
CA ALA A 234 0.52 -16.62 24.63
C ALA A 234 0.78 -16.46 26.15
N SER A 235 1.32 -15.30 26.54
CA SER A 235 1.69 -14.94 27.93
C SER A 235 2.88 -15.73 28.52
N ILE A 236 3.57 -16.56 27.73
CA ILE A 236 4.80 -17.26 28.16
C ILE A 236 5.99 -16.39 27.74
N GLY A 237 6.65 -15.75 28.72
CA GLY A 237 7.77 -14.87 28.48
C GLY A 237 9.06 -15.62 28.14
N PHE A 238 9.94 -15.00 27.33
CA PHE A 238 11.30 -15.46 27.01
C PHE A 238 12.24 -14.25 26.89
N ASP A 239 13.55 -14.50 27.00
CA ASP A 239 14.57 -13.45 26.88
C ASP A 239 14.86 -13.16 25.42
N ASP A 240 15.12 -14.22 24.64
CA ASP A 240 15.31 -14.11 23.20
C ASP A 240 14.79 -15.36 22.46
N PHE A 241 14.30 -15.10 21.25
CA PHE A 241 13.95 -16.11 20.25
C PHE A 241 14.66 -15.76 18.96
N THR A 242 15.32 -16.72 18.33
CA THR A 242 15.93 -16.58 17.00
C THR A 242 15.48 -17.71 16.11
N ALA A 243 15.24 -17.40 14.81
CA ALA A 243 14.97 -18.42 13.81
C ALA A 243 15.61 -18.08 12.46
N MET A 244 16.05 -19.13 11.77
CA MET A 244 16.46 -19.10 10.37
C MET A 244 15.47 -19.90 9.57
N LEU A 245 14.94 -19.30 8.52
CA LEU A 245 13.83 -19.81 7.71
C LEU A 245 14.23 -19.88 6.25
N SER A 246 13.73 -20.87 5.54
CA SER A 246 13.74 -20.89 4.07
C SER A 246 12.37 -21.31 3.55
N LEU A 247 11.99 -20.77 2.39
CA LEU A 247 10.72 -21.00 1.72
C LEU A 247 11.01 -21.54 0.33
N ALA A 248 10.44 -22.68 -0.03
CA ALA A 248 10.47 -23.24 -1.37
C ALA A 248 9.38 -24.29 -1.53
N ASN A 249 8.75 -24.37 -2.72
CA ASN A 249 7.74 -25.38 -3.06
C ASN A 249 6.60 -25.46 -2.04
N ASP A 250 6.01 -24.32 -1.70
CA ASP A 250 4.94 -24.17 -0.69
C ASP A 250 5.29 -24.76 0.68
N ASN A 251 6.57 -24.82 1.00
CA ASN A 251 7.07 -25.34 2.27
C ASN A 251 7.97 -24.35 2.96
N LEU A 252 7.60 -23.96 4.19
CA LEU A 252 8.41 -23.16 5.07
C LEU A 252 9.27 -24.07 5.93
N LYS A 253 10.56 -24.08 5.69
CA LYS A 253 11.51 -24.85 6.47
C LYS A 253 12.09 -23.99 7.59
N ILE A 254 11.97 -24.46 8.80
CA ILE A 254 12.66 -23.93 9.97
C ILE A 254 14.03 -24.62 10.03
N GLU A 255 15.05 -23.95 9.51
CA GLU A 255 16.41 -24.49 9.49
C GLU A 255 16.95 -24.64 10.92
N GLN A 256 16.67 -23.63 11.74
CA GLN A 256 17.00 -23.58 13.15
C GLN A 256 16.10 -22.57 13.84
N ALA A 257 15.54 -22.94 14.98
CA ALA A 257 14.92 -22.01 15.93
C ALA A 257 15.52 -22.27 17.32
N MET A 258 15.78 -21.20 18.05
CA MET A 258 16.28 -21.22 19.42
C MET A 258 15.47 -20.26 20.28
N LEU A 259 15.12 -20.70 21.48
CA LEU A 259 14.44 -19.90 22.49
C LEU A 259 15.23 -20.00 23.79
N ASN A 260 15.55 -18.87 24.38
CA ASN A 260 16.23 -18.76 25.64
C ASN A 260 15.35 -18.08 26.68
N LYS A 261 15.35 -18.63 27.90
CA LYS A 261 14.71 -18.02 29.06
C LYS A 261 15.55 -18.36 30.32
N ASP A 262 16.15 -17.36 30.94
CA ASP A 262 17.06 -17.55 32.09
C ASP A 262 18.18 -18.56 31.73
N ILE A 263 18.20 -19.68 32.46
CA ILE A 263 19.13 -20.80 32.24
C ILE A 263 18.60 -21.83 31.22
N TYR A 264 17.34 -21.73 30.81
CA TYR A 264 16.70 -22.72 29.95
C TYR A 264 16.90 -22.37 28.48
N LYS A 265 17.13 -23.38 27.66
CA LYS A 265 17.27 -23.27 26.21
C LYS A 265 16.42 -24.34 25.54
N ALA A 266 15.69 -23.95 24.52
CA ALA A 266 14.98 -24.87 23.64
C ALA A 266 15.44 -24.63 22.21
N SER A 267 15.46 -25.69 21.40
CA SER A 267 15.73 -25.59 19.97
C SER A 267 14.71 -26.43 19.19
N ALA A 268 14.38 -25.97 17.99
CA ALA A 268 13.50 -26.67 17.08
C ALA A 268 14.00 -26.53 15.63
N TYR A 269 13.62 -27.49 14.79
CA TYR A 269 13.78 -27.47 13.35
C TYR A 269 12.66 -28.30 12.74
N GLY A 270 12.35 -28.07 11.47
CA GLY A 270 11.29 -28.84 10.81
C GLY A 270 10.75 -28.14 9.59
N ASP A 271 9.75 -28.74 9.02
CA ASP A 271 9.07 -28.28 7.81
C ASP A 271 7.59 -28.00 8.11
N VAL A 272 7.09 -26.88 7.61
CA VAL A 272 5.69 -26.45 7.74
C VAL A 272 5.14 -26.27 6.31
N PRO A 273 4.28 -27.18 5.84
CA PRO A 273 3.60 -26.98 4.56
C PRO A 273 2.71 -25.75 4.62
N LEU A 274 2.73 -24.95 3.57
CA LEU A 274 1.88 -23.77 3.43
C LEU A 274 0.82 -24.06 2.38
N ASP A 275 -0.44 -23.72 2.67
CA ASP A 275 -1.53 -23.70 1.70
C ASP A 275 -1.58 -22.26 1.09
N LEU A 276 -0.74 -22.00 0.05
CA LEU A 276 -0.61 -20.70 -0.62
C LEU A 276 -1.50 -20.58 -1.86
#